data_a27f0639274af5b0ed9fca70af521bfc
#
_entry.id   a27f0639274af5b0ed9fca70af521bfc
#
_cell.length_a   1.000
_cell.length_b   1.000
_cell.length_c   1.000
_cell.angle_alpha   90.00
_cell.angle_beta   90.00
_cell.angle_gamma   90.00
#
_symmetry.space_group_name_H-M   'P 1'
#
loop_
_entity.id
_entity.type
_entity.pdbx_description
1 polymer ?
#
loop_
_entity_poly.entity_id
_entity_poly.type
_entity_poly.pdbx_seq_one_letter_code
_entity_poly.pdbx_strand_id
1 'polypeptide(L)'
;MRLRPTNLWHNSDFLKLWIGQTISEIGSRVTLVALPLVAVLVLNANPFQMGLFAGIGGLASLVFGLGAGLLVDRLQRRPILIVTDLGRAVVLGSIPVAASFGILSMRQVYVVVATAGILTVLFDVAYQSYLPRLSSAITCS
;
A
#
# COMPACT_ATOMS: atom_id res chain seq x y z
N MET A 1 -0.22 -32.31 12.53
CA MET A 1 0.43 -31.23 13.27
C MET A 1 -0.63 -30.33 13.86
N ARG A 2 -0.89 -30.46 15.14
CA ARG A 2 -1.91 -29.65 15.82
C ARG A 2 -1.33 -28.26 16.07
N LEU A 3 -1.70 -27.31 15.26
CA LEU A 3 -1.45 -25.89 15.54
C LEU A 3 -2.35 -25.50 16.72
N ARG A 4 -1.80 -25.50 17.92
CA ARG A 4 -2.49 -24.96 19.10
C ARG A 4 -2.72 -23.46 18.86
N PRO A 5 -3.95 -22.98 18.87
CA PRO A 5 -4.24 -21.57 18.62
C PRO A 5 -3.65 -20.63 19.68
N THR A 6 -3.25 -21.17 20.81
CA THR A 6 -2.70 -20.39 21.93
C THR A 6 -1.27 -19.86 21.73
N ASN A 7 -0.51 -20.41 20.76
CA ASN A 7 0.88 -19.99 20.55
C ASN A 7 1.04 -18.83 19.55
N LEU A 8 0.00 -18.49 18.79
CA LEU A 8 0.07 -17.40 17.81
C LEU A 8 0.15 -16.02 18.48
N TRP A 9 -0.50 -15.85 19.62
CA TRP A 9 -0.48 -14.61 20.38
C TRP A 9 0.80 -14.42 21.21
N HIS A 10 1.58 -15.49 21.39
CA HIS A 10 2.84 -15.46 22.15
C HIS A 10 4.07 -15.24 21.26
N ASN A 11 3.89 -15.28 19.93
CA ASN A 11 4.98 -15.03 19.00
C ASN A 11 5.12 -13.53 18.79
N SER A 12 6.14 -12.91 19.38
CA SER A 12 6.39 -11.47 19.29
C SER A 12 6.53 -11.00 17.84
N ASP A 13 7.00 -11.86 16.95
CA ASP A 13 7.15 -11.55 15.52
C ASP A 13 5.80 -11.43 14.82
N PHE A 14 4.84 -12.28 15.16
CA PHE A 14 3.47 -12.19 14.66
C PHE A 14 2.79 -10.91 15.14
N LEU A 15 2.94 -10.57 16.40
CA LEU A 15 2.37 -9.36 16.99
C LEU A 15 2.94 -8.09 16.35
N LYS A 16 4.25 -8.04 16.15
CA LYS A 16 4.93 -6.93 15.47
C LYS A 16 4.44 -6.77 14.03
N LEU A 17 4.29 -7.87 13.30
CA LEU A 17 3.78 -7.88 11.93
C LEU A 17 2.34 -7.36 11.87
N TRP A 18 1.49 -7.82 12.79
CA TRP A 18 0.09 -7.43 12.86
C TRP A 18 -0.08 -5.95 13.22
N ILE A 19 0.67 -5.48 14.22
CA ILE A 19 0.65 -4.05 14.61
C ILE A 19 1.17 -3.17 13.47
N GLY A 20 2.30 -3.56 12.85
CA GLY A 20 2.85 -2.83 11.70
C GLY A 20 1.87 -2.74 10.55
N GLN A 21 1.18 -3.81 10.24
CA GLN A 21 0.18 -3.88 9.18
C GLN A 21 -1.05 -3.01 9.47
N THR A 22 -1.53 -3.02 10.71
CA THR A 22 -2.65 -2.17 11.15
C THR A 22 -2.29 -0.68 11.04
N ILE A 23 -1.10 -0.29 11.50
CA ILE A 23 -0.61 1.09 11.40
C ILE A 23 -0.49 1.51 9.94
N SER A 24 0.04 0.64 9.10
CA SER A 24 0.18 0.91 7.66
C SER A 24 -1.16 1.07 6.96
N GLU A 25 -2.14 0.24 7.29
CA GLU A 25 -3.49 0.34 6.73
C GLU A 25 -4.17 1.65 7.14
N ILE A 26 -4.06 2.05 8.39
CA ILE A 26 -4.57 3.34 8.88
C ILE A 26 -3.87 4.48 8.14
N GLY A 27 -2.54 4.44 8.03
CA GLY A 27 -1.77 5.43 7.28
C GLY A 27 -2.20 5.56 5.83
N SER A 28 -2.52 4.44 5.19
CA SER A 28 -3.03 4.41 3.81
C SER A 28 -4.39 5.09 3.66
N ARG A 29 -5.29 4.84 4.59
CA ARG A 29 -6.62 5.47 4.59
C ARG A 29 -6.52 6.97 4.81
N VAL A 30 -5.68 7.40 5.74
CA VAL A 30 -5.40 8.82 5.96
C VAL A 30 -4.81 9.46 4.70
N THR A 31 -3.89 8.80 4.04
CA THR A 31 -3.24 9.29 2.82
C THR A 31 -4.21 9.45 1.66
N LEU A 32 -5.17 8.53 1.48
CA LEU A 32 -6.18 8.62 0.44
C LEU A 32 -7.02 9.91 0.54
N VAL A 33 -7.24 10.39 1.75
CA VAL A 33 -7.97 11.64 2.00
C VAL A 33 -7.01 12.84 1.99
N ALA A 34 -5.84 12.70 2.59
CA ALA A 34 -4.88 13.78 2.77
C ALA A 34 -4.23 14.22 1.46
N LEU A 35 -3.88 13.29 0.55
CA LEU A 35 -3.22 13.61 -0.70
C LEU A 35 -4.03 14.54 -1.61
N PRO A 36 -5.29 14.26 -1.96
CA PRO A 36 -6.08 15.19 -2.75
C PRO A 36 -6.30 16.52 -2.02
N LEU A 37 -6.44 16.48 -0.69
CA LEU A 37 -6.61 17.71 0.09
C LEU A 37 -5.36 18.59 0.03
N VAL A 38 -4.17 18.02 0.17
CA VAL A 38 -2.89 18.73 0.02
C VAL A 38 -2.75 19.31 -1.40
N ALA A 39 -3.11 18.54 -2.43
CA ALA A 39 -3.05 19.02 -3.81
C ALA A 39 -3.94 20.25 -4.02
N VAL A 40 -5.13 20.26 -3.46
CA VAL A 40 -6.06 21.37 -3.62
C VAL A 40 -5.67 22.57 -2.74
N LEU A 41 -5.38 22.34 -1.45
CA LEU A 41 -5.19 23.44 -0.48
C LEU A 41 -3.78 24.04 -0.53
N VAL A 42 -2.76 23.22 -0.73
CA VAL A 42 -1.35 23.68 -0.70
C VAL A 42 -0.86 24.06 -2.08
N LEU A 43 -1.21 23.29 -3.09
CA LEU A 43 -0.74 23.49 -4.47
C LEU A 43 -1.75 24.21 -5.35
N ASN A 44 -2.95 24.52 -4.84
CA ASN A 44 -4.04 25.15 -5.61
C ASN A 44 -4.31 24.43 -6.94
N ALA A 45 -4.41 23.11 -6.88
CA ALA A 45 -4.56 22.26 -8.05
C ALA A 45 -5.86 22.58 -8.82
N ASN A 46 -5.75 22.72 -10.13
CA ASN A 46 -6.89 22.91 -11.02
C ASN A 46 -7.71 21.61 -11.15
N PRO A 47 -9.02 21.69 -11.50
CA PRO A 47 -9.84 20.48 -11.73
C PRO A 47 -9.23 19.50 -12.74
N PHE A 48 -8.54 20.00 -13.76
CA PHE A 48 -7.82 19.17 -14.73
C PHE A 48 -6.67 18.39 -14.07
N GLN A 49 -5.91 19.03 -13.21
CA GLN A 49 -4.83 18.40 -12.45
C GLN A 49 -5.36 17.33 -11.49
N MET A 50 -6.52 17.56 -10.88
CA MET A 50 -7.18 16.57 -10.04
C MET A 50 -7.69 15.37 -10.84
N GLY A 51 -8.21 15.60 -12.03
CA GLY A 51 -8.58 14.54 -12.97
C GLY A 51 -7.36 13.70 -13.38
N LEU A 52 -6.24 14.34 -13.66
CA LEU A 52 -4.98 13.67 -13.99
C LEU A 52 -4.44 12.87 -12.80
N PHE A 53 -4.52 13.41 -11.60
CA PHE A 53 -4.17 12.74 -10.35
C PHE A 53 -4.97 11.43 -10.18
N ALA A 54 -6.28 11.48 -10.33
CA ALA A 54 -7.15 10.32 -10.25
C ALA A 54 -6.89 9.31 -11.39
N GLY A 55 -6.65 9.82 -12.59
CA GLY A 55 -6.34 9.03 -13.78
C GLY A 55 -5.02 8.24 -13.64
N ILE A 56 -3.97 8.87 -13.15
CA ILE A 56 -2.66 8.22 -12.92
C ILE A 56 -2.80 7.08 -11.89
N GLY A 57 -3.50 7.33 -10.79
CA GLY A 57 -3.75 6.31 -9.77
C GLY A 57 -4.56 5.13 -10.31
N GLY A 58 -5.62 5.42 -11.06
CA GLY A 58 -6.46 4.40 -11.70
C GLY A 58 -5.73 3.58 -12.75
N LEU A 59 -4.98 4.22 -13.63
CA LEU A 59 -4.19 3.53 -14.67
C LEU A 59 -3.10 2.65 -14.06
N ALA A 60 -2.40 3.15 -13.05
CA ALA A 60 -1.41 2.35 -12.33
C ALA A 60 -2.05 1.07 -11.75
N SER A 61 -3.20 1.20 -11.14
CA SER A 61 -3.94 0.06 -10.59
C SER A 61 -4.37 -0.94 -11.66
N LEU A 62 -4.86 -0.48 -12.82
CA LEU A 62 -5.31 -1.36 -13.90
C LEU A 62 -4.14 -2.10 -14.57
N VAL A 63 -3.10 -1.36 -14.96
CA VAL A 63 -1.94 -1.92 -15.68
C VAL A 63 -1.19 -2.92 -14.83
N PHE A 64 -0.89 -2.55 -13.60
CA PHE A 64 -0.13 -3.40 -12.69
C PHE A 64 -0.99 -4.47 -11.99
N GLY A 65 -2.28 -4.25 -11.83
CA GLY A 65 -3.20 -5.23 -11.28
C GLY A 65 -3.26 -6.51 -12.11
N LEU A 66 -3.28 -6.38 -13.42
CA LEU A 66 -3.25 -7.53 -14.33
C LEU A 66 -1.91 -8.27 -14.32
N GLY A 67 -0.79 -7.54 -14.23
CA GLY A 67 0.56 -8.12 -14.20
C GLY A 67 0.98 -8.64 -12.82
N ALA A 68 0.48 -8.03 -11.76
CA ALA A 68 0.87 -8.36 -10.39
C ALA A 68 0.48 -9.79 -9.99
N GLY A 69 -0.65 -10.30 -10.49
CA GLY A 69 -1.08 -11.68 -10.25
C GLY A 69 -0.04 -12.71 -10.70
N LEU A 70 0.52 -12.52 -11.89
CA LEU A 70 1.56 -13.38 -12.44
C LEU A 70 2.89 -13.25 -11.69
N LEU A 71 3.22 -12.04 -11.26
CA LEU A 71 4.47 -11.76 -10.55
C LEU A 71 4.45 -12.33 -9.13
N VAL A 72 3.35 -12.18 -8.42
CA VAL A 72 3.19 -12.65 -7.03
C VAL A 72 3.19 -14.17 -6.94
N ASP A 73 2.66 -14.89 -7.96
CA ASP A 73 2.68 -16.34 -7.98
C ASP A 73 4.10 -16.94 -8.06
N ARG A 74 5.06 -16.17 -8.57
CA ARG A 74 6.46 -16.59 -8.73
C ARG A 74 7.36 -16.20 -7.57
N LEU A 75 6.96 -15.24 -6.74
CA LEU A 75 7.79 -14.68 -5.68
C LEU A 75 7.29 -15.09 -4.29
N GLN A 76 8.21 -15.11 -3.33
CA GLN A 76 7.86 -15.33 -1.93
C GLN A 76 7.03 -14.15 -1.41
N ARG A 77 5.87 -14.44 -0.84
CA ARG A 77 4.85 -13.45 -0.49
C ARG A 77 5.22 -12.54 0.67
N ARG A 78 5.91 -13.09 1.69
CA ARG A 78 6.28 -12.32 2.89
C ARG A 78 7.21 -11.12 2.59
N PRO A 79 8.33 -11.29 1.86
CA PRO A 79 9.20 -10.15 1.58
C PRO A 79 8.53 -9.10 0.70
N ILE A 80 7.62 -9.48 -0.20
CA ILE A 80 6.88 -8.53 -1.04
C ILE A 80 6.01 -7.62 -0.17
N LEU A 81 5.26 -8.16 0.78
CA LEU A 81 4.41 -7.40 1.69
C LEU A 81 5.22 -6.37 2.49
N ILE A 82 6.37 -6.77 3.00
CA ILE A 82 7.24 -5.90 3.80
C ILE A 82 7.87 -4.80 2.92
N VAL A 83 8.37 -5.17 1.75
CA VAL A 83 9.03 -4.22 0.83
C VAL A 83 8.03 -3.20 0.28
N THR A 84 6.85 -3.64 -0.13
CA THR A 84 5.80 -2.75 -0.64
C THR A 84 5.29 -1.79 0.44
N ASP A 85 5.15 -2.28 1.65
CA ASP A 85 4.70 -1.48 2.78
C ASP A 85 5.73 -0.42 3.19
N LEU A 86 6.99 -0.84 3.30
CA LEU A 86 8.10 0.06 3.58
C LEU A 86 8.31 1.09 2.46
N GLY A 87 8.26 0.65 1.21
CA GLY A 87 8.36 1.52 0.03
C GLY A 87 7.25 2.57 0.00
N ARG A 88 6.02 2.15 0.29
CA ARG A 88 4.87 3.05 0.39
C ARG A 88 5.03 4.07 1.51
N ALA A 89 5.48 3.65 2.67
CA ALA A 89 5.75 4.54 3.80
C ALA A 89 6.81 5.60 3.46
N VAL A 90 7.89 5.23 2.79
CA VAL A 90 8.94 6.16 2.35
C VAL A 90 8.42 7.15 1.31
N VAL A 91 7.73 6.66 0.30
CA VAL A 91 7.20 7.48 -0.79
C VAL A 91 6.17 8.49 -0.27
N LEU A 92 5.24 8.05 0.55
CA LEU A 92 4.21 8.91 1.15
C LEU A 92 4.80 9.87 2.19
N GLY A 93 5.79 9.42 2.95
CA GLY A 93 6.52 10.25 3.91
C GLY A 93 7.34 11.37 3.26
N SER A 94 7.67 11.26 1.98
CA SER A 94 8.36 12.31 1.24
C SER A 94 7.52 13.57 1.06
N ILE A 95 6.19 13.45 1.02
CA ILE A 95 5.27 14.58 0.84
C ILE A 95 5.31 15.56 2.01
N PRO A 96 5.09 15.15 3.28
CA PRO A 96 5.17 16.08 4.41
C PRO A 96 6.57 16.66 4.58
N VAL A 97 7.61 15.90 4.27
CA VAL A 97 8.99 16.39 4.31
C VAL A 97 9.21 17.47 3.26
N ALA A 98 8.80 17.26 2.01
CA ALA A 98 8.90 18.26 0.95
C ALA A 98 8.03 19.49 1.24
N ALA A 99 6.85 19.31 1.83
CA ALA A 99 5.98 20.40 2.24
C ALA A 99 6.62 21.27 3.34
N SER A 100 7.29 20.64 4.31
CA SER A 100 7.97 21.38 5.37
C SER A 100 9.17 22.21 4.87
N PHE A 101 9.83 21.74 3.81
CA PHE A 101 10.89 22.49 3.13
C PHE A 101 10.40 23.49 2.09
N GLY A 102 9.10 23.51 1.81
CA GLY A 102 8.51 24.41 0.80
C GLY A 102 8.84 24.06 -0.65
N ILE A 103 9.34 22.84 -0.91
CA ILE A 103 9.74 22.37 -2.25
C ILE A 103 8.71 21.45 -2.90
N LEU A 104 7.53 21.31 -2.28
CA LEU A 104 6.46 20.44 -2.79
C LEU A 104 5.95 20.95 -4.14
N SER A 105 5.91 20.08 -5.14
CA SER A 105 5.42 20.39 -6.49
C SER A 105 4.38 19.36 -6.95
N MET A 106 3.49 19.78 -7.87
CA MET A 106 2.50 18.87 -8.47
C MET A 106 3.15 17.65 -9.14
N ARG A 107 4.31 17.86 -9.76
CA ARG A 107 5.08 16.77 -10.37
C ARG A 107 5.46 15.68 -9.37
N GLN A 108 5.90 16.09 -8.18
CA GLN A 108 6.21 15.17 -7.08
C GLN A 108 4.97 14.42 -6.62
N VAL A 109 3.83 15.10 -6.49
CA VAL A 109 2.55 14.49 -6.12
C VAL A 109 2.15 13.41 -7.12
N TYR A 110 2.27 13.66 -8.42
CA TYR A 110 1.97 12.69 -9.47
C TYR A 110 2.86 11.44 -9.37
N VAL A 111 4.17 11.63 -9.20
CA VAL A 111 5.13 10.54 -9.04
C VAL A 111 4.81 9.71 -7.80
N VAL A 112 4.51 10.35 -6.69
CA VAL A 112 4.14 9.69 -5.44
C VAL A 112 2.85 8.88 -5.60
N VAL A 113 1.82 9.45 -6.24
CA VAL A 113 0.55 8.76 -6.47
C VAL A 113 0.74 7.54 -7.38
N ALA A 114 1.48 7.66 -8.46
CA ALA A 114 1.77 6.56 -9.37
C ALA A 114 2.52 5.44 -8.63
N THR A 115 3.58 5.78 -7.91
CA THR A 115 4.39 4.81 -7.17
C THR A 115 3.59 4.14 -6.04
N ALA A 116 2.87 4.93 -5.27
CA ALA A 116 2.01 4.42 -4.19
C ALA A 116 0.89 3.53 -4.74
N GLY A 117 0.32 3.87 -5.88
CA GLY A 117 -0.69 3.06 -6.57
C GLY A 117 -0.15 1.70 -6.98
N ILE A 118 1.04 1.65 -7.58
CA ILE A 118 1.72 0.41 -7.96
C ILE A 118 1.99 -0.46 -6.73
N LEU A 119 2.57 0.13 -5.68
CA LEU A 119 2.87 -0.58 -4.44
C LEU A 119 1.60 -1.10 -3.75
N THR A 120 0.53 -0.33 -3.77
CA THR A 120 -0.78 -0.73 -3.22
C THR A 120 -1.33 -1.94 -3.96
N VAL A 121 -1.28 -1.95 -5.29
CA VAL A 121 -1.76 -3.08 -6.10
C VAL A 121 -0.94 -4.34 -5.82
N LEU A 122 0.39 -4.23 -5.75
CA LEU A 122 1.25 -5.35 -5.40
C LEU A 122 0.92 -5.91 -4.01
N PHE A 123 0.68 -5.03 -3.05
CA PHE A 123 0.28 -5.41 -1.71
C PHE A 123 -1.07 -6.13 -1.69
N ASP A 124 -2.09 -5.57 -2.35
CA ASP A 124 -3.43 -6.13 -2.40
C ASP A 124 -3.45 -7.51 -3.05
N VAL A 125 -2.73 -7.68 -4.16
CA VAL A 125 -2.64 -8.98 -4.85
C VAL A 125 -1.90 -10.00 -3.98
N ALA A 126 -0.80 -9.62 -3.34
CA ALA A 126 -0.08 -10.48 -2.42
C ALA A 126 -0.94 -10.87 -1.22
N TYR A 127 -1.69 -9.94 -0.66
CA TYR A 127 -2.59 -10.17 0.45
C TYR A 127 -3.76 -11.10 0.08
N GLN A 128 -4.40 -10.86 -1.05
CA GLN A 128 -5.49 -11.71 -1.56
C GLN A 128 -5.03 -13.14 -1.86
N SER A 129 -3.81 -13.31 -2.34
CA SER A 129 -3.23 -14.64 -2.57
C SER A 129 -2.92 -15.40 -1.27
N TYR A 130 -2.75 -14.70 -0.17
CA TYR A 130 -2.47 -15.30 1.15
C TYR A 130 -3.73 -15.81 1.83
N LEU A 131 -4.87 -15.12 1.68
CA LEU A 131 -6.14 -15.47 2.31
C LEU A 131 -6.71 -16.85 1.93
N PRO A 132 -6.73 -17.28 0.64
CA PRO A 132 -7.27 -18.58 0.25
C PRO A 132 -6.54 -19.77 0.88
N ARG A 133 -5.25 -19.63 1.15
CA ARG A 133 -4.46 -20.70 1.79
C ARG A 133 -4.81 -20.88 3.25
N LEU A 134 -5.11 -19.81 3.96
CA LEU A 134 -5.60 -19.88 5.34
C LEU A 134 -6.99 -20.50 5.41
N SER A 135 -7.88 -20.11 4.48
CA SER A 135 -9.22 -20.66 4.40
C SER A 135 -9.23 -22.18 4.07
N SER A 136 -8.39 -22.62 3.14
CA SER A 136 -8.29 -24.03 2.80
C SER A 136 -7.70 -24.86 3.95
N ALA A 137 -6.75 -24.32 4.72
CA ALA A 137 -6.20 -24.98 5.91
C ALA A 137 -7.25 -25.16 7.01
N ILE A 138 -8.20 -24.24 7.15
CA ILE A 138 -9.29 -24.32 8.12
C ILE A 138 -10.36 -25.30 7.65
N THR A 139 -10.62 -25.38 6.34
CA THR A 139 -11.68 -26.25 5.76
C THR A 139 -11.26 -27.73 5.68
N CYS A 140 -9.96 -28.03 5.65
CA CYS A 140 -9.43 -29.40 5.64
C CYS A 140 -9.32 -30.05 7.03
N SER A 141 -9.71 -29.36 8.09
CA SER A 141 -9.82 -29.93 9.42
C SER A 141 -11.28 -30.26 9.73
#